data_4eddb5fadb1f4c93f42d1226215bbdb2
#
_entry.id   4eddb5fadb1f4c93f42d1226215bbdb2
#
_cell.length_a   1.000
_cell.length_b   1.000
_cell.length_c   1.000
_cell.angle_alpha   90.00
_cell.angle_beta   90.00
_cell.angle_gamma   90.00
#
_symmetry.space_group_name_H-M   'P 1'
#
loop_
_entity.id
_entity.type
_entity.pdbx_description
1 polymer ?
#
loop_
_entity_poly.entity_id
_entity_poly.type
_entity_poly.pdbx_seq_one_letter_code
_entity_poly.pdbx_strand_id
1 'polypeptide(L)'
;MAKIGYARVSTQDQSLDSQIDTLKNFGCSKIFKEKVSGRKTKRSELDKCLEYLREGDTLVVYKLDRLGRTTKQLIELAQWLENNNIELQIIDMNINTKDAMGKMFFTMMSAFAELEANLLSERTKKGLASARARGRVGGRPPMPDHKKREIKFLYDEQKMTGEQIAEATGVSRSTVYLSLIHISE
;
A
#
# COMPACT_ATOMS: atom_id res chain seq x y z
N MET A 1 -2.26 29.99 12.92
CA MET A 1 -1.71 29.30 11.75
C MET A 1 -0.20 29.18 11.94
N ALA A 2 0.26 27.99 12.26
CA ALA A 2 1.69 27.71 12.42
C ALA A 2 2.23 26.98 11.18
N LYS A 3 3.51 27.23 10.86
CA LYS A 3 4.22 26.48 9.83
C LYS A 3 5.01 25.36 10.49
N ILE A 4 4.69 24.12 10.17
CA ILE A 4 5.32 22.92 10.74
C ILE A 4 6.12 22.24 9.64
N GLY A 5 7.43 22.14 9.85
CA GLY A 5 8.35 21.54 8.90
C GLY A 5 8.48 20.03 9.07
N TYR A 6 8.60 19.31 7.96
CA TYR A 6 9.00 17.90 7.96
C TYR A 6 10.20 17.71 7.03
N ALA A 7 11.26 17.11 7.58
CA ALA A 7 12.50 16.79 6.87
C ALA A 7 12.80 15.30 6.94
N ARG A 8 13.12 14.66 5.81
CA ARG A 8 13.49 13.26 5.73
C ARG A 8 14.80 13.06 4.98
N VAL A 9 15.69 12.26 5.56
CA VAL A 9 16.95 11.87 4.91
C VAL A 9 17.17 10.37 4.97
N SER A 10 17.96 9.85 4.01
CA SER A 10 18.57 8.52 4.11
C SER A 10 19.79 8.59 5.02
N THR A 11 20.22 7.45 5.57
CA THR A 11 21.37 7.37 6.49
C THR A 11 22.71 7.81 5.89
N GLN A 12 22.78 8.02 4.57
CA GLN A 12 23.99 8.40 3.83
C GLN A 12 24.03 9.89 3.40
N ASP A 13 22.94 10.65 3.60
CA ASP A 13 22.85 12.02 3.11
C ASP A 13 23.35 13.05 4.15
N GLN A 14 24.33 13.82 3.77
CA GLN A 14 24.78 15.04 4.48
C GLN A 14 23.78 16.21 4.37
N SER A 15 22.63 16.02 3.68
CA SER A 15 21.70 17.09 3.32
C SER A 15 20.61 17.39 4.35
N LEU A 16 20.63 16.80 5.55
CA LEU A 16 19.61 17.08 6.57
C LEU A 16 19.71 18.51 7.07
N ASP A 17 20.93 19.00 7.31
CA ASP A 17 21.14 20.33 7.88
C ASP A 17 20.68 21.41 6.90
N SER A 18 20.95 21.26 5.60
CA SER A 18 20.49 22.21 4.59
C SER A 18 18.97 22.25 4.44
N GLN A 19 18.29 21.09 4.56
CA GLN A 19 16.82 21.03 4.57
C GLN A 19 16.25 21.72 5.81
N ILE A 20 16.85 21.48 6.98
CA ILE A 20 16.44 22.10 8.24
C ILE A 20 16.62 23.61 8.16
N ASP A 21 17.75 24.10 7.64
CA ASP A 21 18.01 25.53 7.51
C ASP A 21 17.02 26.18 6.54
N THR A 22 16.71 25.52 5.43
CA THR A 22 15.68 25.99 4.50
C THR A 22 14.30 26.08 5.18
N LEU A 23 13.91 25.08 5.95
CA LEU A 23 12.63 25.06 6.68
C LEU A 23 12.60 26.14 7.77
N LYS A 24 13.70 26.38 8.48
CA LYS A 24 13.80 27.47 9.47
C LYS A 24 13.69 28.85 8.79
N ASN A 25 14.41 29.06 7.69
CA ASN A 25 14.37 30.29 6.94
C ASN A 25 12.98 30.55 6.33
N PHE A 26 12.22 29.51 6.02
CA PHE A 26 10.82 29.60 5.58
C PHE A 26 9.85 29.96 6.74
N GLY A 27 10.34 29.97 7.99
CA GLY A 27 9.59 30.36 9.17
C GLY A 27 8.84 29.21 9.85
N CYS A 28 9.32 27.96 9.73
CA CYS A 28 8.75 26.83 10.47
C CYS A 28 9.00 26.97 11.97
N SER A 29 7.94 26.93 12.78
CA SER A 29 8.01 27.04 14.24
C SER A 29 8.47 25.74 14.90
N LYS A 30 8.21 24.59 14.25
CA LYS A 30 8.65 23.26 14.67
C LYS A 30 9.02 22.42 13.45
N ILE A 31 10.05 21.57 13.58
CA ILE A 31 10.52 20.71 12.48
C ILE A 31 10.66 19.29 13.00
N PHE A 32 9.92 18.36 12.38
CA PHE A 32 10.04 16.93 12.59
C PHE A 32 11.09 16.36 11.65
N LYS A 33 12.01 15.53 12.21
CA LYS A 33 13.19 15.04 11.48
C LYS A 33 13.14 13.52 11.43
N GLU A 34 13.04 12.96 10.23
CA GLU A 34 13.01 11.53 10.01
C GLU A 34 14.32 11.03 9.41
N LYS A 35 14.98 10.10 10.09
CA LYS A 35 16.17 9.41 9.56
C LYS A 35 15.78 7.96 9.23
N VAL A 36 15.65 7.64 7.95
CA VAL A 36 15.20 6.33 7.50
C VAL A 36 16.35 5.53 6.92
N SER A 37 16.69 4.39 7.54
CA SER A 37 17.53 3.37 6.92
C SER A 37 16.74 2.60 5.88
N GLY A 38 17.32 2.35 4.69
CA GLY A 38 16.68 1.96 3.41
C GLY A 38 15.61 0.85 3.39
N ARG A 39 15.40 0.07 4.46
CA ARG A 39 14.39 -1.00 4.53
C ARG A 39 13.24 -0.75 5.51
N LYS A 40 13.34 0.23 6.40
CA LYS A 40 12.26 0.51 7.38
C LYS A 40 11.18 1.37 6.72
N THR A 41 9.96 0.83 6.64
CA THR A 41 8.77 1.49 6.09
C THR A 41 8.06 2.39 7.09
N LYS A 42 8.32 2.26 8.39
CA LYS A 42 7.62 3.01 9.43
C LYS A 42 8.18 4.43 9.53
N ARG A 43 7.30 5.42 9.43
CA ARG A 43 7.62 6.87 9.43
C ARG A 43 7.09 7.51 10.70
N SER A 44 7.65 7.10 11.84
CA SER A 44 7.16 7.52 13.16
C SER A 44 7.19 9.04 13.37
N GLU A 45 8.13 9.74 12.74
CA GLU A 45 8.20 11.20 12.87
C GLU A 45 7.20 11.92 11.96
N LEU A 46 6.85 11.35 10.78
CA LEU A 46 5.75 11.85 9.99
C LEU A 46 4.42 11.67 10.71
N ASP A 47 4.20 10.49 11.29
CA ASP A 47 2.96 10.21 12.06
C ASP A 47 2.82 11.21 13.22
N LYS A 48 3.87 11.44 14.01
CA LYS A 48 3.89 12.47 15.06
C LYS A 48 3.69 13.89 14.54
N CYS A 49 4.21 14.18 13.34
CA CYS A 49 4.02 15.48 12.69
C CYS A 49 2.55 15.70 12.35
N LEU A 50 1.90 14.67 11.77
CA LEU A 50 0.48 14.72 11.41
C LEU A 50 -0.42 14.83 12.66
N GLU A 51 -0.11 14.12 13.74
CA GLU A 51 -0.82 14.22 15.02
C GLU A 51 -0.64 15.61 15.68
N TYR A 52 0.47 16.29 15.41
CA TYR A 52 0.76 17.59 15.98
C TYR A 52 0.06 18.74 15.24
N LEU A 53 -0.19 18.58 13.94
CA LEU A 53 -0.84 19.57 13.09
C LEU A 53 -2.29 19.83 13.54
N ARG A 54 -2.70 21.06 13.45
CA ARG A 54 -4.07 21.51 13.76
C ARG A 54 -4.70 22.18 12.55
N GLU A 55 -6.01 22.32 12.58
CA GLU A 55 -6.75 23.07 11.57
C GLU A 55 -6.16 24.47 11.38
N GLY A 56 -5.96 24.85 10.15
CA GLY A 56 -5.35 26.12 9.74
C GLY A 56 -3.83 26.17 9.78
N ASP A 57 -3.14 25.08 10.20
CA ASP A 57 -1.68 25.01 10.12
C ASP A 57 -1.22 24.67 8.68
N THR A 58 0.06 24.91 8.41
CA THR A 58 0.70 24.57 7.13
C THR A 58 1.80 23.55 7.34
N LEU A 59 1.67 22.37 6.74
CA LEU A 59 2.77 21.41 6.63
C LEU A 59 3.74 21.88 5.55
N VAL A 60 5.00 22.09 5.91
CA VAL A 60 6.04 22.58 5.01
C VAL A 60 7.09 21.50 4.76
N VAL A 61 7.40 21.26 3.48
CA VAL A 61 8.45 20.33 3.07
C VAL A 61 9.35 20.96 2.03
N TYR A 62 10.60 20.57 2.02
CA TYR A 62 11.53 21.05 1.01
C TYR A 62 11.18 20.48 -0.36
N LYS A 63 10.96 19.15 -0.47
CA LYS A 63 10.62 18.42 -1.70
C LYS A 63 9.51 17.41 -1.45
N LEU A 64 8.72 17.17 -2.50
CA LEU A 64 7.58 16.24 -2.46
C LEU A 64 7.99 14.80 -2.14
N ASP A 65 9.17 14.34 -2.63
CA ASP A 65 9.69 13.00 -2.38
C ASP A 65 10.00 12.73 -0.89
N ARG A 66 10.06 13.77 -0.06
CA ARG A 66 10.22 13.64 1.39
C ARG A 66 8.94 13.12 2.06
N LEU A 67 7.76 13.45 1.54
CA LEU A 67 6.46 13.04 2.08
C LEU A 67 6.03 11.65 1.63
N GLY A 68 6.30 11.25 0.40
CA GLY A 68 5.86 9.97 -0.15
C GLY A 68 6.88 9.33 -1.06
N ARG A 69 6.84 7.98 -1.16
CA ARG A 69 7.64 7.22 -2.12
C ARG A 69 6.84 6.89 -3.38
N THR A 70 5.54 6.94 -3.30
CA THR A 70 4.63 6.66 -4.42
C THR A 70 3.63 7.81 -4.57
N THR A 71 3.18 8.04 -5.79
CA THR A 71 2.15 9.02 -6.10
C THR A 71 0.88 8.80 -5.28
N LYS A 72 0.49 7.54 -5.10
CA LYS A 72 -0.67 7.16 -4.29
C LYS A 72 -0.55 7.69 -2.84
N GLN A 73 0.58 7.44 -2.18
CA GLN A 73 0.81 7.91 -0.80
C GLN A 73 0.75 9.44 -0.70
N LEU A 74 1.27 10.14 -1.70
CA LEU A 74 1.25 11.61 -1.73
C LEU A 74 -0.17 12.15 -1.89
N ILE A 75 -0.99 11.53 -2.74
CA ILE A 75 -2.38 11.92 -2.95
C ILE A 75 -3.21 11.64 -1.69
N GLU A 76 -3.07 10.44 -1.09
CA GLU A 76 -3.77 10.09 0.15
C GLU A 76 -3.44 11.08 1.29
N LEU A 77 -2.16 11.45 1.40
CA LEU A 77 -1.72 12.45 2.38
C LEU A 77 -2.29 13.84 2.07
N ALA A 78 -2.26 14.28 0.81
CA ALA A 78 -2.80 15.58 0.41
C ALA A 78 -4.31 15.67 0.67
N GLN A 79 -5.07 14.62 0.38
CA GLN A 79 -6.50 14.53 0.68
C GLN A 79 -6.77 14.54 2.20
N TRP A 80 -5.93 13.84 2.97
CA TRP A 80 -6.04 13.85 4.43
C TRP A 80 -5.81 15.26 4.99
N LEU A 81 -4.78 15.98 4.50
CA LEU A 81 -4.49 17.35 4.90
C LEU A 81 -5.64 18.29 4.55
N GLU A 82 -6.19 18.18 3.34
CA GLU A 82 -7.34 18.98 2.89
C GLU A 82 -8.57 18.75 3.75
N ASN A 83 -8.91 17.49 4.05
CA ASN A 83 -10.03 17.11 4.91
C ASN A 83 -9.90 17.63 6.35
N ASN A 84 -8.68 17.87 6.81
CA ASN A 84 -8.41 18.44 8.14
C ASN A 84 -8.15 19.95 8.10
N ASN A 85 -8.40 20.62 6.98
CA ASN A 85 -8.13 22.05 6.77
C ASN A 85 -6.67 22.43 7.05
N ILE A 86 -5.71 21.57 6.68
CA ILE A 86 -4.28 21.82 6.81
C ILE A 86 -3.69 22.05 5.42
N GLU A 87 -2.93 23.12 5.29
CA GLU A 87 -2.27 23.47 4.02
C GLU A 87 -0.98 22.67 3.82
N LEU A 88 -0.61 22.38 2.58
CA LEU A 88 0.68 21.79 2.22
C LEU A 88 1.48 22.80 1.38
N GLN A 89 2.69 23.08 1.83
CA GLN A 89 3.65 23.92 1.13
C GLN A 89 4.88 23.11 0.73
N ILE A 90 5.21 23.12 -0.55
CA ILE A 90 6.39 22.47 -1.13
C ILE A 90 7.33 23.59 -1.61
N ILE A 91 8.51 23.70 -0.98
CA ILE A 91 9.39 24.87 -1.17
C ILE A 91 10.05 24.87 -2.54
N ASP A 92 10.64 23.74 -2.98
CA ASP A 92 11.42 23.67 -4.23
C ASP A 92 10.57 23.92 -5.50
N MET A 93 9.28 23.59 -5.43
CA MET A 93 8.34 23.79 -6.54
C MET A 93 7.49 25.07 -6.36
N ASN A 94 7.62 25.75 -5.23
CA ASN A 94 6.77 26.87 -4.83
C ASN A 94 5.27 26.57 -4.96
N ILE A 95 4.86 25.36 -4.57
CA ILE A 95 3.46 24.91 -4.62
C ILE A 95 2.84 24.99 -3.23
N ASN A 96 1.67 25.65 -3.14
CA ASN A 96 0.85 25.72 -1.94
C ASN A 96 -0.57 25.23 -2.26
N THR A 97 -1.09 24.27 -1.49
CA THR A 97 -2.46 23.77 -1.68
C THR A 97 -3.56 24.78 -1.40
N LYS A 98 -3.23 25.89 -0.75
CA LYS A 98 -4.14 27.03 -0.58
C LYS A 98 -4.46 27.71 -1.91
N ASP A 99 -3.49 27.77 -2.80
CA ASP A 99 -3.59 28.48 -4.06
C ASP A 99 -4.26 27.61 -5.13
N ALA A 100 -4.94 28.25 -6.10
CA ALA A 100 -5.58 27.56 -7.21
C ALA A 100 -4.60 26.67 -8.00
N MET A 101 -3.36 27.14 -8.19
CA MET A 101 -2.29 26.40 -8.85
C MET A 101 -1.92 25.10 -8.09
N GLY A 102 -1.80 25.19 -6.76
CA GLY A 102 -1.51 24.02 -5.94
C GLY A 102 -2.64 22.99 -5.94
N LYS A 103 -3.90 23.45 -5.87
CA LYS A 103 -5.07 22.57 -6.00
C LYS A 103 -5.10 21.88 -7.37
N MET A 104 -4.87 22.63 -8.45
CA MET A 104 -4.79 22.08 -9.79
C MET A 104 -3.68 21.01 -9.89
N PHE A 105 -2.50 21.27 -9.32
CA PHE A 105 -1.38 20.33 -9.32
C PHE A 105 -1.77 18.99 -8.70
N PHE A 106 -2.37 19.00 -7.50
CA PHE A 106 -2.80 17.76 -6.83
C PHE A 106 -3.96 17.06 -7.55
N THR A 107 -4.88 17.83 -8.15
CA THR A 107 -5.94 17.24 -8.99
C THR A 107 -5.36 16.53 -10.21
N MET A 108 -4.39 17.13 -10.90
CA MET A 108 -3.71 16.48 -12.01
C MET A 108 -2.93 15.22 -11.56
N MET A 109 -2.22 15.30 -10.44
CA MET A 109 -1.52 14.14 -9.86
C MET A 109 -2.47 12.98 -9.56
N SER A 110 -3.66 13.27 -9.02
CA SER A 110 -4.70 12.27 -8.75
C SER A 110 -5.20 11.62 -10.04
N ALA A 111 -5.47 12.43 -11.08
CA ALA A 111 -5.90 11.91 -12.38
C ALA A 111 -4.83 11.03 -13.05
N PHE A 112 -3.55 11.40 -12.95
CA PHE A 112 -2.45 10.58 -13.45
C PHE A 112 -2.31 9.26 -12.69
N ALA A 113 -2.45 9.26 -11.37
CA ALA A 113 -2.39 8.02 -10.58
C ALA A 113 -3.55 7.07 -10.91
N GLU A 114 -4.75 7.60 -11.12
CA GLU A 114 -5.90 6.81 -11.55
C GLU A 114 -5.70 6.22 -12.96
N LEU A 115 -5.18 7.02 -13.88
CA LEU A 115 -4.83 6.55 -15.22
C LEU A 115 -3.80 5.40 -15.17
N GLU A 116 -2.72 5.55 -14.38
CA GLU A 116 -1.70 4.53 -14.22
C GLU A 116 -2.28 3.23 -13.65
N ALA A 117 -3.15 3.33 -12.62
CA ALA A 117 -3.83 2.17 -12.03
C ALA A 117 -4.74 1.47 -13.05
N ASN A 118 -5.48 2.22 -13.86
CA ASN A 118 -6.35 1.69 -14.91
C ASN A 118 -5.55 0.97 -16.00
N LEU A 119 -4.46 1.55 -16.48
CA LEU A 119 -3.56 0.94 -17.46
C LEU A 119 -2.92 -0.35 -16.94
N LEU A 120 -2.51 -0.37 -15.66
CA LEU A 120 -1.99 -1.57 -15.01
C LEU A 120 -3.05 -2.67 -14.91
N SER A 121 -4.29 -2.30 -14.52
CA SER A 121 -5.43 -3.22 -14.46
C SER A 121 -5.72 -3.84 -15.83
N GLU A 122 -5.76 -3.03 -16.89
CA GLU A 122 -5.96 -3.52 -18.26
C GLU A 122 -4.86 -4.48 -18.70
N ARG A 123 -3.59 -4.13 -18.46
CA ARG A 123 -2.45 -5.02 -18.78
C ARG A 123 -2.57 -6.36 -18.05
N THR A 124 -2.95 -6.32 -16.77
CA THR A 124 -3.15 -7.51 -15.95
C THR A 124 -4.29 -8.36 -16.49
N LYS A 125 -5.44 -7.76 -16.82
CA LYS A 125 -6.58 -8.47 -17.43
C LYS A 125 -6.20 -9.14 -18.76
N LYS A 126 -5.52 -8.41 -19.64
CA LYS A 126 -5.02 -8.95 -20.92
C LYS A 126 -4.02 -10.10 -20.72
N GLY A 127 -3.11 -9.97 -19.76
CA GLY A 127 -2.15 -11.00 -19.37
C GLY A 127 -2.83 -12.27 -18.84
N LEU A 128 -3.83 -12.12 -17.96
CA LEU A 128 -4.61 -13.24 -17.43
C LEU A 128 -5.45 -13.93 -18.51
N ALA A 129 -6.07 -13.18 -19.42
CA ALA A 129 -6.82 -13.73 -20.54
C ALA A 129 -5.90 -14.56 -21.47
N SER A 130 -4.72 -14.03 -21.79
CA SER A 130 -3.71 -14.74 -22.59
C SER A 130 -3.16 -15.99 -21.89
N ALA A 131 -2.98 -15.94 -20.57
CA ALA A 131 -2.56 -17.11 -19.78
C ALA A 131 -3.62 -18.20 -19.78
N ARG A 132 -4.90 -17.82 -19.56
CA ARG A 132 -6.04 -18.76 -19.62
C ARG A 132 -6.20 -19.40 -20.99
N ALA A 133 -6.07 -18.63 -22.07
CA ALA A 133 -6.12 -19.16 -23.45
C ALA A 133 -5.02 -20.21 -23.72
N ARG A 134 -3.91 -20.15 -22.98
CA ARG A 134 -2.81 -21.13 -23.03
C ARG A 134 -2.95 -22.24 -21.98
N GLY A 135 -4.12 -22.41 -21.37
CA GLY A 135 -4.38 -23.44 -20.35
C GLY A 135 -3.75 -23.17 -18.97
N ARG A 136 -3.17 -21.99 -18.76
CA ARG A 136 -2.59 -21.59 -17.46
C ARG A 136 -3.68 -20.94 -16.60
N VAL A 137 -4.33 -21.73 -15.77
CA VAL A 137 -5.34 -21.25 -14.82
C VAL A 137 -4.64 -20.97 -13.51
N GLY A 138 -4.75 -19.71 -13.03
CA GLY A 138 -4.24 -19.33 -11.71
C GLY A 138 -5.10 -19.94 -10.59
N GLY A 139 -4.55 -19.96 -9.40
CA GLY A 139 -5.20 -20.48 -8.20
C GLY A 139 -4.39 -21.60 -7.54
N ARG A 140 -4.95 -22.16 -6.47
CA ARG A 140 -4.34 -23.34 -5.81
C ARG A 140 -4.45 -24.53 -6.76
N PRO A 141 -3.36 -25.28 -7.00
CA PRO A 141 -3.41 -26.50 -7.79
C PRO A 141 -4.49 -27.46 -7.26
N PRO A 142 -5.26 -28.13 -8.14
CA PRO A 142 -6.23 -29.10 -7.70
C PRO A 142 -5.52 -30.24 -6.95
N MET A 143 -6.25 -30.89 -6.04
CA MET A 143 -5.73 -32.05 -5.33
C MET A 143 -5.36 -33.15 -6.36
N PRO A 144 -4.20 -33.80 -6.21
CA PRO A 144 -3.81 -34.91 -7.09
C PRO A 144 -4.84 -36.05 -7.05
N ASP A 145 -5.09 -36.66 -8.21
CA ASP A 145 -6.15 -37.67 -8.34
C ASP A 145 -5.90 -38.94 -7.50
N HIS A 146 -4.63 -39.26 -7.20
CA HIS A 146 -4.34 -40.36 -6.29
C HIS A 146 -4.85 -40.06 -4.88
N LYS A 147 -4.68 -38.81 -4.37
CA LYS A 147 -5.21 -38.39 -3.06
C LYS A 147 -6.74 -38.38 -3.02
N LYS A 148 -7.40 -37.99 -4.10
CA LYS A 148 -8.86 -38.06 -4.18
C LYS A 148 -9.35 -39.51 -4.09
N ARG A 149 -8.68 -40.44 -4.83
CA ARG A 149 -8.99 -41.87 -4.77
C ARG A 149 -8.74 -42.48 -3.41
N GLU A 150 -7.67 -42.09 -2.74
CA GLU A 150 -7.35 -42.50 -1.39
C GLU A 150 -8.43 -42.07 -0.38
N ILE A 151 -8.85 -40.81 -0.42
CA ILE A 151 -9.94 -40.25 0.42
C ILE A 151 -11.23 -41.02 0.18
N LYS A 152 -11.57 -41.28 -1.08
CA LYS A 152 -12.78 -42.05 -1.43
C LYS A 152 -12.72 -43.49 -0.91
N PHE A 153 -11.61 -44.17 -1.10
CA PHE A 153 -11.39 -45.52 -0.59
C PHE A 153 -11.55 -45.61 0.93
N LEU A 154 -10.92 -44.71 1.67
CA LEU A 154 -11.03 -44.64 3.13
C LEU A 154 -12.46 -44.38 3.60
N TYR A 155 -13.22 -43.57 2.85
CA TYR A 155 -14.61 -43.29 3.18
C TYR A 155 -15.56 -44.45 2.84
N ASP A 156 -15.48 -44.97 1.61
CA ASP A 156 -16.44 -45.95 1.06
C ASP A 156 -16.19 -47.35 1.61
N GLU A 157 -14.90 -47.80 1.61
CA GLU A 157 -14.55 -49.17 1.97
C GLU A 157 -14.20 -49.34 3.47
N GLN A 158 -13.46 -48.37 4.01
CA GLN A 158 -13.05 -48.47 5.43
C GLN A 158 -14.01 -47.79 6.40
N LYS A 159 -15.04 -47.10 5.89
CA LYS A 159 -16.07 -46.39 6.69
C LYS A 159 -15.50 -45.40 7.71
N MET A 160 -14.32 -44.80 7.39
CA MET A 160 -13.67 -43.83 8.26
C MET A 160 -14.41 -42.50 8.30
N THR A 161 -14.38 -41.85 9.45
CA THR A 161 -14.93 -40.47 9.59
C THR A 161 -14.07 -39.44 8.89
N GLY A 162 -14.64 -38.29 8.55
CA GLY A 162 -13.88 -37.20 7.92
C GLY A 162 -12.68 -36.70 8.75
N GLU A 163 -12.72 -36.84 10.07
CA GLU A 163 -11.57 -36.52 10.95
C GLU A 163 -10.45 -37.55 10.82
N GLN A 164 -10.80 -38.85 10.87
CA GLN A 164 -9.84 -39.93 10.69
C GLN A 164 -9.17 -39.90 9.33
N ILE A 165 -9.95 -39.58 8.26
CA ILE A 165 -9.41 -39.43 6.90
C ILE A 165 -8.47 -38.21 6.82
N ALA A 166 -8.81 -37.09 7.46
CA ALA A 166 -7.97 -35.90 7.51
C ALA A 166 -6.62 -36.18 8.17
N GLU A 167 -6.63 -36.93 9.29
CA GLU A 167 -5.42 -37.35 10.00
C GLU A 167 -4.58 -38.32 9.19
N ALA A 168 -5.19 -39.34 8.57
CA ALA A 168 -4.51 -40.35 7.75
C ALA A 168 -3.87 -39.77 6.48
N THR A 169 -4.55 -38.82 5.81
CA THR A 169 -4.10 -38.27 4.52
C THR A 169 -3.33 -36.95 4.62
N GLY A 170 -3.30 -36.35 5.81
CA GLY A 170 -2.62 -35.07 6.05
C GLY A 170 -3.28 -33.88 5.36
N VAL A 171 -4.58 -33.95 5.01
CA VAL A 171 -5.35 -32.85 4.46
C VAL A 171 -6.34 -32.31 5.49
N SER A 172 -6.79 -31.06 5.32
CA SER A 172 -7.78 -30.50 6.24
C SER A 172 -9.14 -31.21 6.13
N ARG A 173 -9.88 -31.28 7.24
CA ARG A 173 -11.24 -31.85 7.29
C ARG A 173 -12.16 -31.24 6.24
N SER A 174 -12.11 -29.91 6.06
CA SER A 174 -12.89 -29.22 5.02
C SER A 174 -12.54 -29.71 3.61
N THR A 175 -11.28 -30.01 3.36
CA THR A 175 -10.80 -30.54 2.06
C THR A 175 -11.31 -31.96 1.83
N VAL A 176 -11.40 -32.80 2.87
CA VAL A 176 -11.97 -34.16 2.78
C VAL A 176 -13.44 -34.06 2.36
N TYR A 177 -14.26 -33.25 3.05
CA TYR A 177 -15.67 -33.12 2.72
C TYR A 177 -15.90 -32.54 1.33
N LEU A 178 -15.17 -31.51 0.91
CA LEU A 178 -15.25 -30.96 -0.45
C LEU A 178 -14.89 -32.01 -1.51
N SER A 179 -13.90 -32.86 -1.24
CA SER A 179 -13.52 -33.95 -2.15
C SER A 179 -14.61 -35.01 -2.28
N LEU A 180 -15.33 -35.34 -1.20
CA LEU A 180 -16.42 -36.30 -1.22
C LEU A 180 -17.67 -35.77 -1.94
N ILE A 181 -18.00 -34.49 -1.80
CA ILE A 181 -19.12 -33.84 -2.50
C ILE A 181 -18.91 -33.86 -4.02
N HIS A 182 -17.72 -33.50 -4.50
CA HIS A 182 -17.40 -33.51 -5.94
C HIS A 182 -17.23 -34.89 -6.57
N ILE A 183 -17.27 -35.97 -5.80
CA ILE A 183 -17.16 -37.33 -6.30
C ILE A 183 -18.55 -37.98 -6.42
N SER A 184 -19.59 -37.38 -5.80
CA SER A 184 -20.98 -37.85 -5.84
C SER A 184 -21.82 -37.26 -6.99
N GLU A 185 -21.24 -36.38 -7.79
CA GLU A 185 -21.78 -35.94 -9.10
C GLU A 185 -21.07 -36.69 -10.26
#